data_6415bc1f8a1fb6a3c081d51f0d9d03c0
#
_entry.id   6415bc1f8a1fb6a3c081d51f0d9d03c0
#
_cell.length_a   1.000
_cell.length_b   1.000
_cell.length_c   1.000
_cell.angle_alpha   90.00
_cell.angle_beta   90.00
_cell.angle_gamma   90.00
#
_symmetry.space_group_name_H-M   'P 1'
#
loop_
_entity.id
_entity.type
_entity.pdbx_description
1 polymer ?
#
loop_
_entity_poly.entity_id
_entity_poly.type
_entity_poly.pdbx_seq_one_letter_code
_entity_poly.pdbx_strand_id
1 'polypeptide(L)'
;MEAKNISRIALGAFLITAGIGHLTFARKEFQAQVPEWVPLDKDDTVIYSGVAEIALGTAMIATPKKYRKNMGRIVAGFFAAVFPGNIAQYKNRRDSFGLNTDNQRLGRLFMQAPLIAWALKSTDD
;
A
#
# COMPACT_ATOMS: atom_id res chain seq x y z
N MET A 1 15.97 20.25 -5.76
CA MET A 1 15.62 19.09 -4.90
C MET A 1 16.11 17.82 -5.57
N GLU A 2 16.78 16.97 -4.82
CA GLU A 2 17.29 15.71 -5.35
C GLU A 2 16.15 14.78 -5.80
N ALA A 3 16.43 13.95 -6.81
CA ALA A 3 15.45 13.00 -7.34
C ALA A 3 14.90 12.05 -6.26
N LYS A 4 15.74 11.62 -5.32
CA LYS A 4 15.30 10.78 -4.20
C LYS A 4 14.28 11.48 -3.31
N ASN A 5 14.45 12.76 -3.03
CA ASN A 5 13.50 13.52 -2.22
C ASN A 5 12.17 13.68 -2.94
N ILE A 6 12.18 13.94 -4.23
CA ILE A 6 10.96 14.03 -5.04
C ILE A 6 10.25 12.68 -5.04
N SER A 7 11.00 11.58 -5.25
CA SER A 7 10.46 10.23 -5.26
C SER A 7 9.84 9.84 -3.91
N ARG A 8 10.52 10.18 -2.80
CA ARG A 8 10.04 9.91 -1.44
C ARG A 8 8.75 10.68 -1.13
N ILE A 9 8.72 11.96 -1.47
CA ILE A 9 7.53 12.81 -1.26
C ILE A 9 6.37 12.31 -2.12
N ALA A 10 6.65 11.91 -3.37
CA ALA A 10 5.64 11.34 -4.26
C ALA A 10 5.05 10.03 -3.70
N LEU A 11 5.89 9.16 -3.15
CA LEU A 11 5.42 7.94 -2.51
C LEU A 11 4.56 8.24 -1.28
N GLY A 12 4.98 9.20 -0.45
CA GLY A 12 4.19 9.64 0.70
C GLY A 12 2.83 10.17 0.28
N ALA A 13 2.78 10.99 -0.76
CA ALA A 13 1.52 11.51 -1.30
C ALA A 13 0.64 10.38 -1.85
N PHE A 14 1.24 9.40 -2.52
CA PHE A 14 0.55 8.21 -3.02
C PHE A 14 -0.09 7.42 -1.85
N LEU A 15 0.66 7.19 -0.77
CA LEU A 15 0.16 6.48 0.41
C LEU A 15 -1.00 7.23 1.08
N ILE A 16 -0.87 8.54 1.22
CA ILE A 16 -1.94 9.36 1.81
C ILE A 16 -3.20 9.28 0.95
N THR A 17 -3.05 9.40 -0.37
CA THR A 17 -4.18 9.30 -1.31
C THR A 17 -4.84 7.93 -1.23
N ALA A 18 -4.04 6.86 -1.24
CA ALA A 18 -4.54 5.50 -1.12
C ALA A 18 -5.26 5.28 0.21
N GLY A 19 -4.70 5.80 1.31
CA GLY A 19 -5.33 5.73 2.62
C GLY A 19 -6.67 6.45 2.68
N ILE A 20 -6.75 7.63 2.08
CA ILE A 20 -8.02 8.36 1.94
C ILE A 20 -9.02 7.51 1.15
N GLY A 21 -8.57 6.86 0.07
CA GLY A 21 -9.39 5.95 -0.73
C GLY A 21 -9.94 4.80 0.10
N HIS A 22 -9.13 4.22 1.00
CA HIS A 22 -9.58 3.16 1.91
C HIS A 22 -10.74 3.63 2.80
N LEU A 23 -10.73 4.89 3.21
CA LEU A 23 -11.74 5.43 4.14
C LEU A 23 -12.96 5.98 3.42
N THR A 24 -12.89 6.23 2.11
CA THR A 24 -13.92 6.96 1.36
C THR A 24 -14.28 6.26 0.04
N PHE A 25 -13.81 6.77 -1.08
CA PHE A 25 -14.30 6.42 -2.42
C PHE A 25 -14.00 4.98 -2.86
N ALA A 26 -12.98 4.34 -2.32
CA ALA A 26 -12.63 2.96 -2.66
C ALA A 26 -12.77 1.98 -1.49
N ARG A 27 -13.43 2.40 -0.41
CA ARG A 27 -13.57 1.60 0.82
C ARG A 27 -14.12 0.20 0.54
N LYS A 28 -15.19 0.12 -0.25
CA LYS A 28 -15.81 -1.17 -0.61
C LYS A 28 -14.89 -2.02 -1.48
N GLU A 29 -14.20 -1.41 -2.44
CA GLU A 29 -13.33 -2.13 -3.37
C GLU A 29 -12.11 -2.72 -2.68
N PHE A 30 -11.53 -2.03 -1.69
CA PHE A 30 -10.42 -2.58 -0.93
C PHE A 30 -10.77 -3.83 -0.13
N GLN A 31 -12.05 -4.05 0.18
CA GLN A 31 -12.48 -5.28 0.88
C GLN A 31 -12.16 -6.55 0.08
N ALA A 32 -12.08 -6.45 -1.24
CA ALA A 32 -11.70 -7.58 -2.11
C ALA A 32 -10.27 -8.08 -1.84
N GLN A 33 -9.42 -7.26 -1.22
CA GLN A 33 -8.03 -7.59 -0.90
C GLN A 33 -7.83 -8.05 0.54
N VAL A 34 -8.91 -8.23 1.31
CA VAL A 34 -8.80 -8.74 2.69
C VAL A 34 -8.87 -10.27 2.67
N PRO A 35 -7.80 -10.97 3.14
CA PRO A 35 -7.82 -12.44 3.21
C PRO A 35 -8.90 -12.95 4.15
N GLU A 36 -9.48 -14.12 3.83
CA GLU A 36 -10.55 -14.72 4.62
C GLU A 36 -10.10 -15.08 6.06
N TRP A 37 -8.80 -15.36 6.25
CA TRP A 37 -8.28 -15.76 7.57
C TRP A 37 -8.10 -14.59 8.54
N VAL A 38 -8.27 -13.35 8.08
CA VAL A 38 -8.15 -12.16 8.94
C VAL A 38 -9.30 -12.18 9.96
N PRO A 39 -9.02 -12.10 11.28
CA PRO A 39 -10.04 -12.22 12.31
C PRO A 39 -10.96 -11.00 12.45
N LEU A 40 -10.67 -9.94 11.73
CA LEU A 40 -11.46 -8.70 11.75
C LEU A 40 -12.47 -8.71 10.61
N ASP A 41 -13.55 -7.93 10.76
CA ASP A 41 -14.45 -7.59 9.67
C ASP A 41 -13.64 -6.98 8.51
N LYS A 42 -14.01 -7.30 7.27
CA LYS A 42 -13.32 -6.77 6.09
C LYS A 42 -13.33 -5.25 6.05
N ASP A 43 -14.47 -4.64 6.38
CA ASP A 43 -14.58 -3.18 6.42
C ASP A 43 -13.67 -2.56 7.48
N ASP A 44 -13.64 -3.13 8.69
CA ASP A 44 -12.77 -2.66 9.76
C ASP A 44 -11.30 -2.79 9.37
N THR A 45 -10.92 -3.89 8.73
CA THR A 45 -9.55 -4.11 8.24
C THR A 45 -9.15 -3.03 7.24
N VAL A 46 -10.05 -2.67 6.32
CA VAL A 46 -9.82 -1.62 5.33
C VAL A 46 -9.63 -0.26 6.01
N ILE A 47 -10.45 0.06 7.01
CA ILE A 47 -10.33 1.32 7.78
C ILE A 47 -8.98 1.40 8.48
N TYR A 48 -8.56 0.36 9.20
CA TYR A 48 -7.28 0.34 9.91
C TYR A 48 -6.11 0.47 8.94
N SER A 49 -6.17 -0.23 7.81
CA SER A 49 -5.15 -0.14 6.76
C SER A 49 -5.06 1.28 6.20
N GLY A 50 -6.20 1.93 5.96
CA GLY A 50 -6.24 3.30 5.45
C GLY A 50 -5.61 4.30 6.43
N VAL A 51 -5.92 4.17 7.71
CA VAL A 51 -5.31 5.01 8.75
C VAL A 51 -3.80 4.79 8.80
N ALA A 52 -3.35 3.54 8.74
CA ALA A 52 -1.94 3.20 8.72
C ALA A 52 -1.23 3.81 7.49
N GLU A 53 -1.85 3.74 6.32
CA GLU A 53 -1.28 4.31 5.10
C GLU A 53 -1.14 5.82 5.18
N ILE A 54 -2.13 6.53 5.70
CA ILE A 54 -2.05 7.98 5.89
C ILE A 54 -0.91 8.32 6.85
N ALA A 55 -0.79 7.59 7.95
CA ALA A 55 0.28 7.80 8.92
C ALA A 55 1.65 7.54 8.31
N LEU A 56 1.81 6.44 7.57
CA LEU A 56 3.06 6.08 6.91
C LEU A 56 3.42 7.07 5.80
N GLY A 57 2.44 7.50 5.01
CA GLY A 57 2.68 8.49 3.96
C GLY A 57 3.12 9.83 4.53
N THR A 58 2.48 10.29 5.59
CA THR A 58 2.87 11.51 6.31
C THR A 58 4.29 11.38 6.87
N ALA A 59 4.61 10.25 7.48
CA ALA A 59 5.94 9.99 8.02
C ALA A 59 7.01 9.95 6.91
N MET A 60 6.70 9.39 5.76
CA MET A 60 7.63 9.40 4.61
C MET A 60 8.02 10.82 4.21
N ILE A 61 7.08 11.75 4.26
CA ILE A 61 7.33 13.14 3.87
C ILE A 61 8.06 13.88 4.99
N ALA A 62 7.63 13.70 6.24
CA ALA A 62 8.03 14.53 7.38
C ALA A 62 9.25 14.02 8.14
N THR A 63 9.61 12.75 8.01
CA THR A 63 10.71 12.15 8.79
C THR A 63 12.05 12.81 8.47
N PRO A 64 12.83 13.24 9.48
CA PRO A 64 14.16 13.80 9.26
C PRO A 64 15.09 12.81 8.55
N LYS A 65 16.05 13.35 7.80
CA LYS A 65 17.01 12.58 6.98
C LYS A 65 17.64 11.40 7.75
N LYS A 66 17.98 11.61 9.01
CA LYS A 66 18.60 10.60 9.88
C LYS A 66 17.77 9.31 9.97
N TYR A 67 16.46 9.40 9.92
CA TYR A 67 15.54 8.27 10.12
C TYR A 67 14.85 7.80 8.84
N ARG A 68 15.09 8.43 7.70
CA ARG A 68 14.39 8.12 6.44
C ARG A 68 14.61 6.69 5.97
N LYS A 69 15.82 6.17 6.12
CA LYS A 69 16.12 4.79 5.73
C LYS A 69 15.30 3.79 6.55
N ASN A 70 15.20 4.00 7.85
CA ASN A 70 14.36 3.17 8.71
C ASN A 70 12.89 3.29 8.34
N MET A 71 12.41 4.50 8.04
CA MET A 71 11.03 4.71 7.60
C MET A 71 10.75 4.00 6.29
N GLY A 72 11.67 4.04 5.32
CA GLY A 72 11.55 3.32 4.06
C GLY A 72 11.41 1.81 4.27
N ARG A 73 12.15 1.26 5.22
CA ARG A 73 12.05 -0.16 5.58
C ARG A 73 10.69 -0.48 6.19
N ILE A 74 10.17 0.40 7.05
CA ILE A 74 8.83 0.23 7.65
C ILE A 74 7.77 0.25 6.56
N VAL A 75 7.83 1.19 5.63
CA VAL A 75 6.87 1.27 4.51
C VAL A 75 7.00 0.06 3.59
N ALA A 76 8.22 -0.38 3.28
CA ALA A 76 8.44 -1.60 2.50
C ALA A 76 7.83 -2.82 3.20
N GLY A 77 8.01 -2.92 4.52
CA GLY A 77 7.40 -3.96 5.35
C GLY A 77 5.87 -3.92 5.29
N PHE A 78 5.29 -2.73 5.31
CA PHE A 78 3.84 -2.56 5.14
C PHE A 78 3.38 -3.10 3.78
N PHE A 79 4.06 -2.72 2.68
CA PHE A 79 3.72 -3.24 1.37
C PHE A 79 3.82 -4.76 1.30
N ALA A 80 4.84 -5.34 1.94
CA ALA A 80 4.97 -6.80 2.02
C ALA A 80 3.84 -7.41 2.85
N ALA A 81 3.44 -6.75 3.94
CA ALA A 81 2.37 -7.23 4.82
C ALA A 81 1.00 -7.25 4.15
N VAL A 82 0.75 -6.34 3.19
CA VAL A 82 -0.52 -6.31 2.45
C VAL A 82 -0.51 -7.23 1.22
N PHE A 83 0.61 -7.84 0.89
CA PHE A 83 0.73 -8.77 -0.23
C PHE A 83 -0.27 -9.94 -0.14
N PRO A 84 -0.54 -10.54 1.04
CA PRO A 84 -1.58 -11.57 1.15
C PRO A 84 -2.95 -11.11 0.67
N GLY A 85 -3.28 -9.81 0.79
CA GLY A 85 -4.52 -9.27 0.25
C GLY A 85 -4.59 -9.36 -1.27
N ASN A 86 -3.48 -9.06 -1.95
CA ASN A 86 -3.40 -9.20 -3.40
C ASN A 86 -3.49 -10.66 -3.84
N ILE A 87 -2.89 -11.58 -3.07
CA ILE A 87 -3.00 -13.02 -3.30
C ILE A 87 -4.45 -13.46 -3.14
N ALA A 88 -5.15 -12.98 -2.10
CA ALA A 88 -6.54 -13.31 -1.86
C ALA A 88 -7.43 -12.86 -3.01
N GLN A 89 -7.22 -11.67 -3.54
CA GLN A 89 -7.99 -11.17 -4.68
C GLN A 89 -7.78 -12.06 -5.92
N TYR A 90 -6.54 -12.45 -6.22
CA TYR A 90 -6.24 -13.32 -7.34
C TYR A 90 -6.78 -14.74 -7.12
N LYS A 91 -6.48 -15.34 -5.97
CA LYS A 91 -6.86 -16.72 -5.65
C LYS A 91 -8.37 -16.92 -5.61
N ASN A 92 -9.10 -15.95 -5.04
CA ASN A 92 -10.56 -16.02 -4.91
C ASN A 92 -11.27 -15.37 -6.09
N ARG A 93 -10.53 -14.89 -7.08
CA ARG A 93 -11.04 -14.25 -8.31
C ARG A 93 -12.03 -13.14 -8.02
N ARG A 94 -11.70 -12.29 -7.04
CA ARG A 94 -12.54 -11.18 -6.62
C ARG A 94 -12.43 -10.03 -7.61
N ASP A 95 -13.56 -9.54 -8.09
CA ASP A 95 -13.63 -8.38 -8.99
C ASP A 95 -13.62 -7.09 -8.18
N SER A 96 -12.64 -6.24 -8.44
CA SER A 96 -12.53 -4.93 -7.78
C SER A 96 -11.50 -4.07 -8.53
N PHE A 97 -11.61 -2.76 -8.43
CA PHE A 97 -10.70 -1.82 -9.09
C PHE A 97 -10.61 -2.01 -10.61
N GLY A 98 -11.66 -2.55 -11.25
CA GLY A 98 -11.62 -2.93 -12.66
C GLY A 98 -10.81 -4.19 -12.94
N LEU A 99 -10.35 -4.90 -11.92
CA LEU A 99 -9.55 -6.13 -12.02
C LEU A 99 -10.50 -7.34 -12.07
N ASN A 100 -11.15 -7.54 -13.20
CA ASN A 100 -12.19 -8.55 -13.35
C ASN A 100 -11.78 -9.74 -14.23
N THR A 101 -10.50 -9.87 -14.57
CA THR A 101 -9.93 -11.05 -15.23
C THR A 101 -8.74 -11.57 -14.42
N ASP A 102 -8.40 -12.86 -14.60
CA ASP A 102 -7.27 -13.47 -13.93
C ASP A 102 -5.95 -12.77 -14.28
N ASN A 103 -5.78 -12.37 -15.54
CA ASN A 103 -4.57 -11.66 -15.98
C ASN A 103 -4.43 -10.31 -15.31
N GLN A 104 -5.51 -9.56 -15.15
CA GLN A 104 -5.49 -8.27 -14.47
C GLN A 104 -5.17 -8.42 -12.99
N ARG A 105 -5.79 -9.39 -12.32
CA ARG A 105 -5.52 -9.68 -10.91
C ARG A 105 -4.09 -10.15 -10.67
N LEU A 106 -3.56 -10.96 -11.58
CA LEU A 106 -2.17 -11.41 -11.52
C LEU A 106 -1.20 -10.25 -11.73
N GLY A 107 -1.49 -9.34 -12.66
CA GLY A 107 -0.72 -8.12 -12.86
C GLY A 107 -0.64 -7.27 -11.60
N ARG A 108 -1.77 -7.09 -10.90
CA ARG A 108 -1.81 -6.35 -9.63
C ARG A 108 -0.93 -7.02 -8.57
N LEU A 109 -0.94 -8.34 -8.52
CA LEU A 109 -0.12 -9.10 -7.59
C LEU A 109 1.37 -8.79 -7.78
N PHE A 110 1.84 -8.76 -9.03
CA PHE A 110 3.24 -8.46 -9.33
C PHE A 110 3.61 -6.98 -9.14
N MET A 111 2.64 -6.07 -9.11
CA MET A 111 2.92 -4.64 -8.86
C MET A 111 3.44 -4.38 -7.45
N GLN A 112 3.27 -5.30 -6.52
CA GLN A 112 3.71 -5.10 -5.14
C GLN A 112 5.24 -5.01 -5.02
N ALA A 113 5.98 -5.76 -5.84
CA ALA A 113 7.44 -5.71 -5.84
C ALA A 113 7.99 -4.31 -6.22
N PRO A 114 7.49 -3.63 -7.28
CA PRO A 114 7.89 -2.25 -7.55
C PRO A 114 7.58 -1.27 -6.43
N LEU A 115 6.46 -1.43 -5.73
CA LEU A 115 6.11 -0.56 -4.59
C LEU A 115 7.12 -0.72 -3.45
N ILE A 116 7.51 -1.96 -3.13
CA ILE A 116 8.52 -2.24 -2.11
C ILE A 116 9.87 -1.62 -2.52
N ALA A 117 10.26 -1.81 -3.77
CA ALA A 117 11.50 -1.23 -4.30
C ALA A 117 11.48 0.30 -4.25
N TRP A 118 10.34 0.91 -4.55
CA TRP A 118 10.17 2.37 -4.50
C TRP A 118 10.41 2.89 -3.08
N ALA A 119 9.81 2.23 -2.06
CA ALA A 119 9.99 2.63 -0.67
C ALA A 119 11.46 2.55 -0.25
N LEU A 120 12.16 1.46 -0.60
CA LEU A 120 13.55 1.27 -0.20
C LEU A 120 14.51 2.20 -0.92
N LYS A 121 14.33 2.39 -2.24
CA LYS A 121 15.26 3.19 -3.04
C LYS A 121 15.08 4.69 -2.83
N SER A 122 13.86 5.16 -2.56
CA SER A 122 13.61 6.59 -2.35
C SER A 122 14.11 7.07 -0.98
N THR A 123 14.44 6.16 -0.08
CA THR A 123 14.92 6.47 1.27
C THR A 123 16.36 6.01 1.51
N ASP A 124 16.95 5.34 0.53
CA ASP A 124 18.33 4.88 0.60
C ASP A 124 19.31 6.07 0.50
N ASP A 125 20.39 6.03 1.25
CA ASP A 125 21.40 7.12 1.26
C ASP A 125 22.39 7.04 0.11
#